data_f443d9e518dcb0395f4d857f02ac0e93
#
_entry.id   f443d9e518dcb0395f4d857f02ac0e93
#
_cell.length_a   1.000
_cell.length_b   1.000
_cell.length_c   1.000
_cell.angle_alpha   90.00
_cell.angle_beta   90.00
_cell.angle_gamma   90.00
#
_symmetry.space_group_name_H-M   'P 1'
#
loop_
_entity.id
_entity.type
_entity.pdbx_description
1 polymer ?
#
loop_
_entity_poly.entity_id
_entity_poly.type
_entity_poly.pdbx_seq_one_letter_code
_entity_poly.pdbx_strand_id
1 'polypeptide(L)'
;MLSTTERTRLGRAKHKARTGRTDLYDLLDAGSVCHLGVVVNGAPMVVPTGYGRIGDTLYLHGSTGARSLRAGGEVCVTVTLVDGLVLARSAFNHSLNHRSAMIYGVPRVVGDEEESLAALRALTEQFAPGRWDAVRPPTAKELAATRVLALSLEEASVKVRTGPPVDDEDDLGLPVWAGVVPVRQVFGAPEPDPGLAPGTRVPEHVAALSGALARPGGAAGAR
;
A
#
# COMPACT_ATOMS: atom_id res chain seq x y z
N MET A 1 -9.67 4.82 -16.97
CA MET A 1 -10.20 3.58 -16.39
C MET A 1 -9.06 2.59 -16.21
N LEU A 2 -9.16 1.68 -15.24
CA LEU A 2 -8.21 0.56 -15.11
C LEU A 2 -8.43 -0.43 -16.25
N SER A 3 -7.35 -1.09 -16.69
CA SER A 3 -7.44 -2.14 -17.72
C SER A 3 -8.18 -3.36 -17.17
N THR A 4 -9.02 -3.98 -18.00
CA THR A 4 -9.73 -5.20 -17.63
C THR A 4 -9.12 -6.37 -18.37
N THR A 5 -8.18 -7.06 -17.74
CA THR A 5 -7.61 -8.31 -18.22
C THR A 5 -8.31 -9.51 -17.55
N GLU A 6 -7.98 -10.72 -17.93
CA GLU A 6 -8.47 -11.92 -17.27
C GLU A 6 -8.08 -11.94 -15.77
N ARG A 7 -6.86 -11.49 -15.44
CA ARG A 7 -6.31 -11.47 -14.07
C ARG A 7 -6.89 -10.35 -13.21
N THR A 8 -7.22 -9.21 -13.80
CA THR A 8 -7.76 -8.05 -13.08
C THR A 8 -9.28 -8.11 -12.92
N ARG A 9 -9.95 -8.99 -13.65
CA ARG A 9 -11.40 -9.17 -13.56
C ARG A 9 -11.78 -9.89 -12.29
N LEU A 10 -12.61 -9.26 -11.47
CA LEU A 10 -13.17 -9.94 -10.29
C LEU A 10 -14.15 -11.03 -10.71
N GLY A 11 -13.84 -12.29 -10.43
CA GLY A 11 -14.70 -13.44 -10.71
C GLY A 11 -15.95 -13.46 -9.82
N ARG A 12 -15.81 -13.08 -8.54
CA ARG A 12 -16.89 -13.04 -7.53
C ARG A 12 -17.02 -11.64 -6.96
N ALA A 13 -18.24 -11.30 -6.47
CA ALA A 13 -18.54 -10.00 -5.85
C ALA A 13 -18.14 -8.81 -6.75
N LYS A 14 -18.53 -8.86 -8.01
CA LYS A 14 -18.19 -7.85 -9.05
C LYS A 14 -18.55 -6.42 -8.65
N HIS A 15 -19.60 -6.23 -7.83
CA HIS A 15 -20.03 -4.93 -7.30
C HIS A 15 -18.98 -4.26 -6.40
N LYS A 16 -17.98 -5.01 -5.90
CA LYS A 16 -16.87 -4.50 -5.10
C LYS A 16 -15.70 -3.99 -5.94
N ALA A 17 -15.73 -4.21 -7.27
CA ALA A 17 -14.71 -3.70 -8.16
C ALA A 17 -14.81 -2.17 -8.27
N ARG A 18 -13.66 -1.52 -8.29
CA ARG A 18 -13.53 -0.12 -8.69
C ARG A 18 -12.72 -0.08 -9.98
N THR A 19 -13.17 0.72 -10.92
CA THR A 19 -12.58 0.80 -12.27
C THR A 19 -11.91 2.15 -12.56
N GLY A 20 -12.03 3.10 -11.63
CA GLY A 20 -11.37 4.40 -11.72
C GLY A 20 -9.88 4.31 -11.41
N ARG A 21 -9.03 5.02 -12.17
CA ARG A 21 -7.61 5.17 -11.79
C ARG A 21 -7.43 5.92 -10.48
N THR A 22 -8.31 6.87 -10.21
CA THR A 22 -8.32 7.61 -8.95
C THR A 22 -8.45 6.69 -7.75
N ASP A 23 -9.34 5.68 -7.81
CA ASP A 23 -9.48 4.69 -6.73
C ASP A 23 -8.16 3.94 -6.44
N LEU A 24 -7.39 3.63 -7.51
CA LEU A 24 -6.08 3.00 -7.37
C LEU A 24 -5.07 3.95 -6.73
N TYR A 25 -5.01 5.19 -7.20
CA TYR A 25 -4.06 6.18 -6.68
C TYR A 25 -4.35 6.51 -5.21
N ASP A 26 -5.62 6.76 -4.86
CA ASP A 26 -6.04 7.05 -3.50
C ASP A 26 -5.66 5.90 -2.53
N LEU A 27 -5.82 4.66 -2.99
CA LEU A 27 -5.42 3.49 -2.21
C LEU A 27 -3.89 3.42 -2.05
N LEU A 28 -3.15 3.61 -3.14
CA LEU A 28 -1.68 3.55 -3.10
C LEU A 28 -1.09 4.72 -2.28
N ASP A 29 -1.67 5.91 -2.39
CA ASP A 29 -1.20 7.09 -1.66
C ASP A 29 -1.54 7.02 -0.16
N ALA A 30 -2.56 6.22 0.21
CA ALA A 30 -2.92 5.98 1.60
C ALA A 30 -2.10 4.88 2.28
N GLY A 31 -1.52 3.96 1.50
CA GLY A 31 -0.68 2.87 2.01
C GLY A 31 0.80 3.23 2.01
N SER A 32 1.61 2.51 2.77
CA SER A 32 3.06 2.64 2.79
C SER A 32 3.81 1.32 2.60
N VAL A 33 3.10 0.21 2.74
CA VAL A 33 3.65 -1.14 2.60
C VAL A 33 2.85 -1.91 1.55
N CYS A 34 3.56 -2.59 0.68
CA CYS A 34 3.00 -3.56 -0.25
C CYS A 34 3.60 -4.95 -0.02
N HIS A 35 2.98 -5.96 -0.58
CA HIS A 35 3.48 -7.32 -0.64
C HIS A 35 3.90 -7.62 -2.07
N LEU A 36 5.21 -7.77 -2.28
CA LEU A 36 5.80 -8.12 -3.57
C LEU A 36 5.85 -9.64 -3.73
N GLY A 37 5.02 -10.18 -4.58
CA GLY A 37 5.01 -11.58 -4.99
C GLY A 37 5.90 -11.80 -6.21
N VAL A 38 6.86 -12.70 -6.11
CA VAL A 38 7.84 -13.06 -7.15
C VAL A 38 8.02 -14.57 -7.21
N VAL A 39 8.61 -15.07 -8.27
CA VAL A 39 9.07 -16.46 -8.38
C VAL A 39 10.59 -16.47 -8.35
N VAL A 40 11.18 -17.16 -7.38
CA VAL A 40 12.63 -17.30 -7.23
C VAL A 40 12.97 -18.79 -7.33
N ASN A 41 13.78 -19.16 -8.30
CA ASN A 41 14.18 -20.56 -8.53
C ASN A 41 12.98 -21.52 -8.65
N GLY A 42 11.90 -21.07 -9.33
CA GLY A 42 10.68 -21.86 -9.51
C GLY A 42 9.74 -21.89 -8.30
N ALA A 43 10.09 -21.27 -7.18
CA ALA A 43 9.27 -21.22 -5.98
C ALA A 43 8.67 -19.81 -5.75
N PRO A 44 7.40 -19.70 -5.32
CA PRO A 44 6.81 -18.43 -4.98
C PRO A 44 7.44 -17.85 -3.71
N MET A 45 7.67 -16.54 -3.71
CA MET A 45 8.12 -15.76 -2.56
C MET A 45 7.29 -14.50 -2.46
N VAL A 46 6.84 -14.15 -1.25
CA VAL A 46 6.14 -12.88 -0.98
C VAL A 46 6.92 -12.10 0.07
N VAL A 47 7.25 -10.85 -0.24
CA VAL A 47 8.05 -9.97 0.62
C VAL A 47 7.29 -8.68 0.91
N PRO A 48 7.04 -8.31 2.18
CA PRO A 48 6.57 -6.99 2.51
C PRO A 48 7.69 -5.97 2.26
N THR A 49 7.37 -4.86 1.61
CA THR A 49 8.32 -3.79 1.32
C THR A 49 7.61 -2.44 1.20
N GLY A 50 8.36 -1.35 1.44
CA GLY A 50 7.88 -0.01 1.13
C GLY A 50 7.84 0.25 -0.37
N TYR A 51 7.02 1.19 -0.77
CA TYR A 51 6.90 1.64 -2.15
C TYR A 51 6.66 3.14 -2.24
N GLY A 52 6.89 3.71 -3.41
CA GLY A 52 6.48 5.06 -3.77
C GLY A 52 5.79 5.06 -5.12
N ARG A 53 5.00 6.09 -5.41
CA ARG A 53 4.31 6.24 -6.69
C ARG A 53 4.62 7.58 -7.33
N ILE A 54 4.90 7.56 -8.62
CA ILE A 54 5.00 8.76 -9.46
C ILE A 54 4.13 8.52 -10.69
N GLY A 55 3.07 9.28 -10.85
CA GLY A 55 2.13 9.09 -11.96
C GLY A 55 1.59 7.66 -12.02
N ASP A 56 1.77 7.00 -13.15
CA ASP A 56 1.33 5.63 -13.42
C ASP A 56 2.43 4.57 -13.14
N THR A 57 3.40 4.90 -12.32
CA THR A 57 4.51 4.01 -11.99
C THR A 57 4.64 3.83 -10.48
N LEU A 58 4.69 2.57 -10.04
CA LEU A 58 5.03 2.18 -8.68
C LEU A 58 6.51 1.82 -8.62
N TYR A 59 7.21 2.40 -7.65
CA TYR A 59 8.62 2.17 -7.42
C TYR A 59 8.86 1.33 -6.17
N LEU A 60 9.73 0.35 -6.31
CA LEU A 60 10.23 -0.50 -5.24
C LEU A 60 11.74 -0.32 -5.15
N HIS A 61 12.30 -0.42 -3.95
CA HIS A 61 13.74 -0.36 -3.77
C HIS A 61 14.25 -1.39 -2.77
N GLY A 62 15.53 -1.62 -2.80
CA GLY A 62 16.24 -2.45 -1.83
C GLY A 62 17.69 -2.66 -2.23
N SER A 63 18.40 -3.51 -1.47
CA SER A 63 19.78 -3.84 -1.80
C SER A 63 19.91 -4.51 -3.17
N THR A 64 20.96 -4.19 -3.91
CA THR A 64 21.34 -4.88 -5.16
C THR A 64 21.50 -6.39 -4.97
N GLY A 65 21.73 -6.87 -3.74
CA GLY A 65 21.80 -8.29 -3.38
C GLY A 65 20.45 -8.94 -3.08
N ALA A 66 19.34 -8.19 -2.97
CA ALA A 66 18.04 -8.71 -2.60
C ALA A 66 17.51 -9.69 -3.68
N ARG A 67 17.23 -10.94 -3.29
CA ARG A 67 16.77 -11.98 -4.22
C ARG A 67 15.43 -11.63 -4.86
N SER A 68 14.50 -11.05 -4.11
CA SER A 68 13.19 -10.63 -4.62
C SER A 68 13.29 -9.57 -5.71
N LEU A 69 14.25 -8.63 -5.61
CA LEU A 69 14.47 -7.58 -6.61
C LEU A 69 15.32 -8.05 -7.79
N ARG A 70 15.93 -9.23 -7.70
CA ARG A 70 16.75 -9.86 -8.75
C ARG A 70 16.03 -10.98 -9.49
N ALA A 71 14.86 -11.36 -9.01
CA ALA A 71 14.15 -12.53 -9.53
C ALA A 71 13.88 -12.43 -11.05
N GLY A 72 13.66 -11.21 -11.55
CA GLY A 72 13.24 -11.00 -12.94
C GLY A 72 11.82 -11.54 -13.19
N GLY A 73 11.35 -11.39 -14.42
CA GLY A 73 10.04 -11.91 -14.82
C GLY A 73 8.87 -11.14 -14.22
N GLU A 74 7.72 -11.77 -14.28
CA GLU A 74 6.46 -11.16 -13.86
C GLU A 74 6.31 -11.17 -12.34
N VAL A 75 5.73 -10.09 -11.81
CA VAL A 75 5.45 -9.92 -10.37
C VAL A 75 3.98 -9.62 -10.14
N CYS A 76 3.55 -9.85 -8.89
CA CYS A 76 2.29 -9.34 -8.37
C CYS A 76 2.57 -8.49 -7.14
N VAL A 77 2.17 -7.22 -7.17
CA VAL A 77 2.24 -6.33 -6.01
C VAL A 77 0.84 -6.16 -5.44
N THR A 78 0.67 -6.40 -4.14
CA THR A 78 -0.61 -6.23 -3.45
C THR A 78 -0.49 -5.18 -2.35
N VAL A 79 -1.43 -4.25 -2.31
CA VAL A 79 -1.62 -3.29 -1.21
C VAL A 79 -2.99 -3.55 -0.60
N THR A 80 -3.07 -3.62 0.74
CA THR A 80 -4.33 -3.84 1.45
C THR A 80 -4.41 -2.93 2.67
N LEU A 81 -5.52 -2.22 2.78
CA LEU A 81 -5.89 -1.42 3.95
C LEU A 81 -7.15 -2.02 4.56
N VAL A 82 -7.09 -2.38 5.84
CA VAL A 82 -8.24 -2.90 6.59
C VAL A 82 -8.93 -1.73 7.27
N ASP A 83 -10.21 -1.54 6.95
CA ASP A 83 -11.02 -0.42 7.44
C ASP A 83 -12.02 -0.85 8.54
N GLY A 84 -12.26 -2.16 8.73
CA GLY A 84 -13.12 -2.66 9.80
C GLY A 84 -13.32 -4.17 9.81
N LEU A 85 -13.62 -4.71 10.99
CA LEU A 85 -14.08 -6.07 11.18
C LEU A 85 -15.60 -6.07 11.04
N VAL A 86 -16.14 -6.96 10.23
CA VAL A 86 -17.58 -7.10 10.00
C VAL A 86 -18.06 -8.36 10.70
N LEU A 87 -18.74 -8.17 11.81
CA LEU A 87 -19.23 -9.22 12.66
C LEU A 87 -20.71 -9.47 12.34
N ALA A 88 -21.01 -10.65 11.87
CA ALA A 88 -22.34 -11.09 11.46
C ALA A 88 -23.00 -11.94 12.56
N ARG A 89 -24.27 -12.29 12.36
CA ARG A 89 -24.99 -13.19 13.27
C ARG A 89 -24.61 -14.64 13.11
N SER A 90 -24.12 -15.02 11.90
CA SER A 90 -23.58 -16.36 11.64
C SER A 90 -22.07 -16.32 11.45
N ALA A 91 -21.38 -17.41 11.79
CA ALA A 91 -19.93 -17.53 11.56
C ALA A 91 -19.56 -17.42 10.07
N PHE A 92 -20.47 -17.82 9.19
CA PHE A 92 -20.26 -17.83 7.74
C PHE A 92 -20.22 -16.42 7.13
N ASN A 93 -21.02 -15.48 7.68
CA ASN A 93 -21.21 -14.14 7.13
C ASN A 93 -20.23 -13.08 7.68
N HIS A 94 -19.30 -13.47 8.56
CA HIS A 94 -18.21 -12.59 8.99
C HIS A 94 -17.35 -12.14 7.81
N SER A 95 -16.86 -10.90 7.85
CA SER A 95 -16.08 -10.33 6.76
C SER A 95 -15.16 -9.20 7.24
N LEU A 96 -14.47 -8.55 6.29
CA LEU A 96 -13.66 -7.35 6.52
C LEU A 96 -14.13 -6.23 5.60
N ASN A 97 -14.27 -5.02 6.12
CA ASN A 97 -14.24 -3.82 5.30
C ASN A 97 -12.78 -3.52 4.96
N HIS A 98 -12.48 -3.39 3.69
CA HIS A 98 -11.12 -3.22 3.21
C HIS A 98 -11.08 -2.55 1.84
N ARG A 99 -9.95 -1.95 1.54
CA ARG A 99 -9.54 -1.52 0.20
C ARG A 99 -8.30 -2.30 -0.18
N SER A 100 -8.27 -2.87 -1.37
CA SER A 100 -7.09 -3.61 -1.85
C SER A 100 -6.85 -3.40 -3.34
N ALA A 101 -5.58 -3.37 -3.73
CA ALA A 101 -5.14 -3.38 -5.11
C ALA A 101 -4.25 -4.59 -5.37
N MET A 102 -4.34 -5.12 -6.58
CA MET A 102 -3.39 -6.07 -7.15
C MET A 102 -2.87 -5.48 -8.45
N ILE A 103 -1.57 -5.45 -8.61
CA ILE A 103 -0.86 -4.85 -9.74
C ILE A 103 0.05 -5.92 -10.32
N TYR A 104 -0.05 -6.15 -11.61
CA TYR A 104 0.70 -7.18 -12.33
C TYR A 104 1.62 -6.55 -13.36
N GLY A 105 2.73 -7.18 -13.65
CA GLY A 105 3.63 -6.80 -14.73
C GLY A 105 5.06 -7.26 -14.54
N VAL A 106 5.88 -6.93 -15.52
CA VAL A 106 7.33 -7.14 -15.46
C VAL A 106 7.98 -5.81 -15.11
N PRO A 107 8.53 -5.68 -13.88
CA PRO A 107 9.18 -4.44 -13.50
C PRO A 107 10.48 -4.27 -14.27
N ARG A 108 10.78 -3.04 -14.69
CA ARG A 108 12.10 -2.70 -15.22
C ARG A 108 13.03 -2.25 -14.10
N VAL A 109 14.30 -2.54 -14.26
CA VAL A 109 15.34 -1.95 -13.42
C VAL A 109 15.56 -0.51 -13.86
N VAL A 110 15.52 0.42 -12.91
CA VAL A 110 15.84 1.82 -13.17
C VAL A 110 17.36 1.95 -13.31
N GLY A 111 17.84 2.41 -14.47
CA GLY A 111 19.25 2.62 -14.75
C GLY A 111 19.65 4.09 -14.78
N ASP A 112 18.69 4.99 -14.88
CA ASP A 112 18.90 6.42 -14.86
C ASP A 112 19.01 6.93 -13.42
N GLU A 113 20.02 7.78 -13.16
CA GLU A 113 20.28 8.32 -11.82
C GLU A 113 19.19 9.31 -11.39
N GLU A 114 18.73 10.17 -12.30
CA GLU A 114 17.69 11.16 -12.02
C GLU A 114 16.39 10.47 -11.66
N GLU A 115 15.98 9.44 -12.42
CA GLU A 115 14.82 8.63 -12.11
C GLU A 115 14.98 7.86 -10.79
N SER A 116 16.17 7.34 -10.51
CA SER A 116 16.46 6.65 -9.25
C SER A 116 16.31 7.58 -8.05
N LEU A 117 16.81 8.80 -8.13
CA LEU A 117 16.64 9.82 -7.09
C LEU A 117 15.19 10.23 -6.92
N ALA A 118 14.46 10.43 -8.03
CA ALA A 118 13.02 10.73 -7.98
C ALA A 118 12.21 9.60 -7.30
N ALA A 119 12.53 8.35 -7.63
CA ALA A 119 11.91 7.18 -7.01
C ALA A 119 12.20 7.09 -5.50
N LEU A 120 13.45 7.29 -5.08
CA LEU A 120 13.84 7.29 -3.67
C LEU A 120 13.20 8.45 -2.91
N ARG A 121 13.06 9.63 -3.55
CA ARG A 121 12.29 10.74 -3.00
C ARG A 121 10.84 10.35 -2.79
N ALA A 122 10.18 9.79 -3.80
CA ALA A 122 8.79 9.36 -3.70
C ALA A 122 8.57 8.33 -2.59
N LEU A 123 9.49 7.39 -2.40
CA LEU A 123 9.47 6.42 -1.30
C LEU A 123 9.60 7.10 0.07
N THR A 124 10.51 8.05 0.21
CA THR A 124 10.73 8.79 1.45
C THR A 124 9.52 9.64 1.81
N GLU A 125 8.98 10.37 0.83
CA GLU A 125 7.78 11.19 0.98
C GLU A 125 6.51 10.38 1.24
N GLN A 126 6.46 9.11 0.77
CA GLN A 126 5.38 8.20 1.07
C GLN A 126 5.33 7.83 2.56
N PHE A 127 6.49 7.67 3.19
CA PHE A 127 6.58 7.40 4.64
C PHE A 127 6.35 8.65 5.47
N ALA A 128 7.01 9.75 5.11
CA ALA A 128 6.96 10.99 5.87
C ALA A 128 7.06 12.20 4.92
N PRO A 129 5.94 12.84 4.58
CA PRO A 129 5.91 14.03 3.74
C PRO A 129 6.80 15.15 4.28
N GLY A 130 7.63 15.73 3.41
CA GLY A 130 8.61 16.76 3.76
C GLY A 130 9.93 16.22 4.34
N ARG A 131 10.07 14.87 4.41
CA ARG A 131 11.28 14.28 4.99
C ARG A 131 12.48 14.33 4.05
N TRP A 132 12.27 14.19 2.75
CA TRP A 132 13.37 14.19 1.76
C TRP A 132 14.22 15.44 1.83
N ASP A 133 13.59 16.60 1.92
CA ASP A 133 14.29 17.90 1.96
C ASP A 133 14.91 18.20 3.34
N ALA A 134 14.59 17.41 4.36
CA ALA A 134 15.11 17.53 5.71
C ALA A 134 16.31 16.61 6.01
N VAL A 135 16.71 15.77 5.07
CA VAL A 135 17.83 14.83 5.22
C VAL A 135 18.85 15.05 4.12
N ARG A 136 20.10 14.59 4.35
CA ARG A 136 21.09 14.62 3.27
C ARG A 136 20.66 13.72 2.10
N PRO A 137 21.00 14.06 0.85
CA PRO A 137 20.79 13.20 -0.28
C PRO A 137 21.63 11.92 -0.18
N PRO A 138 21.24 10.84 -0.89
CA PRO A 138 22.06 9.64 -0.98
C PRO A 138 23.39 9.94 -1.65
N THR A 139 24.43 9.29 -1.16
CA THR A 139 25.76 9.32 -1.79
C THR A 139 25.81 8.41 -3.02
N ALA A 140 26.78 8.62 -3.92
CA ALA A 140 26.98 7.75 -5.07
C ALA A 140 27.18 6.26 -4.68
N LYS A 141 27.84 5.99 -3.54
CA LYS A 141 27.99 4.63 -3.01
C LYS A 141 26.66 4.01 -2.58
N GLU A 142 25.81 4.78 -1.94
CA GLU A 142 24.47 4.34 -1.51
C GLU A 142 23.57 4.08 -2.73
N LEU A 143 23.60 4.95 -3.73
CA LEU A 143 22.90 4.74 -5.01
C LEU A 143 23.37 3.47 -5.70
N ALA A 144 24.67 3.26 -5.83
CA ALA A 144 25.24 2.07 -6.45
C ALA A 144 24.90 0.76 -5.71
N ALA A 145 24.66 0.82 -4.39
CA ALA A 145 24.24 -0.32 -3.57
C ALA A 145 22.70 -0.56 -3.59
N THR A 146 21.94 0.37 -4.17
CA THR A 146 20.49 0.34 -4.21
C THR A 146 19.99 -0.07 -5.59
N ARG A 147 19.09 -1.05 -5.63
CA ARG A 147 18.32 -1.39 -6.83
C ARG A 147 16.94 -0.75 -6.73
N VAL A 148 16.56 -0.05 -7.78
CA VAL A 148 15.21 0.51 -7.94
C VAL A 148 14.50 -0.24 -9.06
N LEU A 149 13.27 -0.66 -8.82
CA LEU A 149 12.39 -1.26 -9.81
C LEU A 149 11.22 -0.33 -10.07
N ALA A 150 10.84 -0.18 -11.33
CA ALA A 150 9.69 0.58 -11.79
C ALA A 150 8.66 -0.39 -12.37
N LEU A 151 7.47 -0.42 -11.80
CA LEU A 151 6.33 -1.25 -12.22
C LEU A 151 5.20 -0.36 -12.74
N SER A 152 4.76 -0.61 -13.97
CA SER A 152 3.59 0.08 -14.53
C SER A 152 2.31 -0.25 -13.75
N LEU A 153 1.44 0.74 -13.56
CA LEU A 153 0.11 0.58 -12.98
C LEU A 153 -0.96 0.27 -14.05
N GLU A 154 -0.56 -0.06 -15.27
CA GLU A 154 -1.50 -0.32 -16.37
C GLU A 154 -2.38 -1.54 -16.09
N GLU A 155 -1.80 -2.64 -15.63
CA GLU A 155 -2.53 -3.85 -15.30
C GLU A 155 -2.76 -3.94 -13.79
N ALA A 156 -3.86 -3.36 -13.34
CA ALA A 156 -4.23 -3.31 -11.93
C ALA A 156 -5.72 -3.56 -11.71
N SER A 157 -6.06 -4.09 -10.54
CA SER A 157 -7.43 -4.21 -10.06
C SER A 157 -7.56 -3.58 -8.69
N VAL A 158 -8.71 -2.97 -8.42
CA VAL A 158 -9.07 -2.42 -7.11
C VAL A 158 -10.36 -3.05 -6.63
N LYS A 159 -10.35 -3.48 -5.38
CA LYS A 159 -11.51 -4.05 -4.70
C LYS A 159 -11.77 -3.28 -3.41
N VAL A 160 -12.99 -2.84 -3.23
CA VAL A 160 -13.45 -2.12 -2.03
C VAL A 160 -14.67 -2.82 -1.47
N ARG A 161 -14.62 -3.17 -0.18
CA ARG A 161 -15.78 -3.60 0.58
C ARG A 161 -16.00 -2.62 1.73
N THR A 162 -17.21 -2.13 1.84
CA THR A 162 -17.69 -1.25 2.91
C THR A 162 -19.08 -1.71 3.36
N GLY A 163 -19.51 -1.23 4.51
CA GLY A 163 -20.89 -1.43 4.99
C GLY A 163 -21.03 -2.53 6.05
N PRO A 164 -22.26 -2.76 6.49
CA PRO A 164 -22.60 -3.69 7.56
C PRO A 164 -22.44 -5.16 7.13
N PRO A 165 -22.63 -6.11 8.06
CA PRO A 165 -22.79 -7.51 7.71
C PRO A 165 -24.03 -7.71 6.81
N VAL A 166 -23.96 -8.75 5.99
CA VAL A 166 -25.10 -9.21 5.18
C VAL A 166 -25.42 -10.60 5.70
N ASP A 167 -26.36 -10.65 6.62
CA ASP A 167 -26.86 -11.90 7.20
C ASP A 167 -27.95 -12.50 6.29
N ASP A 168 -28.16 -13.81 6.38
CA ASP A 168 -29.28 -14.49 5.77
C ASP A 168 -30.57 -14.14 6.52
N GLU A 169 -31.71 -14.19 5.82
CA GLU A 169 -33.02 -13.79 6.40
C GLU A 169 -33.33 -14.55 7.68
N ASP A 170 -33.03 -15.83 7.73
CA ASP A 170 -33.29 -16.71 8.88
C ASP A 170 -32.46 -16.31 10.12
N ASP A 171 -31.32 -15.64 9.92
CA ASP A 171 -30.44 -15.22 11.00
C ASP A 171 -30.81 -13.86 11.60
N LEU A 172 -31.62 -13.04 10.90
CA LEU A 172 -31.94 -11.66 11.32
C LEU A 172 -32.61 -11.58 12.69
N GLY A 173 -33.38 -12.62 13.07
CA GLY A 173 -34.08 -12.72 14.37
C GLY A 173 -33.20 -13.20 15.52
N LEU A 174 -31.96 -13.60 15.30
CA LEU A 174 -31.09 -14.13 16.35
C LEU A 174 -30.67 -13.01 17.33
N PRO A 175 -30.69 -13.26 18.65
CA PRO A 175 -30.31 -12.27 19.68
C PRO A 175 -28.79 -12.15 19.81
N VAL A 176 -28.09 -12.00 18.67
CA VAL A 176 -26.65 -11.87 18.59
C VAL A 176 -26.33 -10.47 18.04
N TRP A 177 -25.41 -9.77 18.71
CA TRP A 177 -24.95 -8.48 18.23
C TRP A 177 -24.23 -8.66 16.87
N ALA A 178 -24.57 -7.83 15.89
CA ALA A 178 -23.94 -7.79 14.59
C ALA A 178 -23.67 -6.34 14.18
N GLY A 179 -22.55 -6.10 13.51
CA GLY A 179 -22.14 -4.76 13.13
C GLY A 179 -20.72 -4.68 12.64
N VAL A 180 -20.15 -3.47 12.62
CA VAL A 180 -18.78 -3.20 12.20
C VAL A 180 -17.99 -2.64 13.37
N VAL A 181 -16.82 -3.23 13.62
CA VAL A 181 -15.80 -2.66 14.48
C VAL A 181 -14.79 -1.95 13.58
N PRO A 182 -14.75 -0.60 13.56
CA PRO A 182 -13.80 0.14 12.73
C PRO A 182 -12.35 -0.17 13.11
N VAL A 183 -11.48 -0.34 12.10
CA VAL A 183 -10.04 -0.45 12.25
C VAL A 183 -9.42 0.84 11.72
N ARG A 184 -8.50 1.43 12.48
CA ARG A 184 -7.80 2.65 12.11
C ARG A 184 -6.33 2.51 12.45
N GLN A 185 -5.48 2.88 11.51
CA GLN A 185 -4.06 3.04 11.75
C GLN A 185 -3.79 4.49 12.12
N VAL A 186 -3.15 4.71 13.26
CA VAL A 186 -2.78 6.04 13.75
C VAL A 186 -1.28 6.08 14.04
N PHE A 187 -0.67 7.22 13.78
CA PHE A 187 0.72 7.46 14.18
C PHE A 187 0.76 7.92 15.63
N GLY A 188 1.63 7.28 16.42
CA GLY A 188 1.90 7.67 17.80
C GLY A 188 2.77 8.93 17.92
N ALA A 189 3.07 9.33 19.15
CA ALA A 189 4.03 10.38 19.40
C ALA A 189 5.43 9.95 18.90
N PRO A 190 6.22 10.87 18.29
CA PRO A 190 7.57 10.58 17.88
C PRO A 190 8.46 10.18 19.06
N GLU A 191 9.19 9.09 18.91
CA GLU A 191 10.18 8.62 19.88
C GLU A 191 11.58 9.01 19.37
N PRO A 192 12.37 9.81 20.14
CA PRO A 192 13.68 10.23 19.69
C PRO A 192 14.68 9.07 19.70
N ASP A 193 15.59 9.06 18.71
CA ASP A 193 16.76 8.17 18.74
C ASP A 193 17.65 8.49 19.96
N PRO A 194 18.08 7.50 20.72
CA PRO A 194 18.96 7.71 21.90
C PRO A 194 20.27 8.42 21.59
N GLY A 195 20.75 8.38 20.34
CA GLY A 195 21.97 9.04 19.87
C GLY A 195 21.79 10.50 19.47
N LEU A 196 20.57 11.06 19.56
CA LEU A 196 20.36 12.47 19.22
C LEU A 196 21.08 13.40 20.21
N ALA A 197 21.62 14.50 19.67
CA ALA A 197 22.19 15.56 20.51
C ALA A 197 21.13 16.13 21.48
N PRO A 198 21.49 16.45 22.74
CA PRO A 198 20.58 17.04 23.70
C PRO A 198 19.93 18.32 23.13
N GLY A 199 18.60 18.44 23.29
CA GLY A 199 17.85 19.61 22.78
C GLY A 199 17.44 19.55 21.31
N THR A 200 17.76 18.49 20.58
CA THR A 200 17.27 18.28 19.21
C THR A 200 15.74 18.21 19.22
N ARG A 201 15.11 19.15 18.52
CA ARG A 201 13.65 19.25 18.46
C ARG A 201 13.09 18.33 17.38
N VAL A 202 11.87 17.81 17.61
CA VAL A 202 11.10 17.11 16.57
C VAL A 202 10.75 18.12 15.47
N PRO A 203 11.11 17.87 14.19
CA PRO A 203 10.75 18.76 13.09
C PRO A 203 9.24 18.80 12.88
N GLU A 204 8.73 19.92 12.35
CA GLU A 204 7.28 20.12 12.13
C GLU A 204 6.65 19.02 11.27
N HIS A 205 7.30 18.61 10.18
CA HIS A 205 6.79 17.56 9.30
C HIS A 205 6.69 16.18 10.01
N VAL A 206 7.52 15.92 11.03
CA VAL A 206 7.42 14.70 11.84
C VAL A 206 6.34 14.84 12.90
N ALA A 207 6.28 16.01 13.57
CA ALA A 207 5.25 16.29 14.55
C ALA A 207 3.83 16.26 13.94
N ALA A 208 3.69 16.70 12.69
CA ALA A 208 2.43 16.67 11.94
C ALA A 208 1.89 15.25 11.66
N LEU A 209 2.74 14.21 11.72
CA LEU A 209 2.29 12.82 11.62
C LEU A 209 1.58 12.37 12.89
N SER A 210 1.95 12.91 14.05
CA SER A 210 1.45 12.49 15.36
C SER A 210 -0.05 12.76 15.49
N GLY A 211 -0.83 11.75 15.84
CA GLY A 211 -2.29 11.85 15.96
C GLY A 211 -3.03 11.88 14.61
N ALA A 212 -2.32 12.01 13.49
CA ALA A 212 -2.95 11.87 12.20
C ALA A 212 -3.38 10.42 11.98
N LEU A 213 -4.57 10.22 11.41
CA LEU A 213 -4.90 8.95 10.79
C LEU A 213 -3.91 8.72 9.65
N ALA A 214 -3.38 7.52 9.52
CA ALA A 214 -2.70 7.14 8.30
C ALA A 214 -3.62 7.55 7.15
N ARG A 215 -3.08 8.28 6.17
CA ARG A 215 -3.81 9.06 5.16
C ARG A 215 -5.18 8.45 4.83
N PRO A 216 -6.29 9.13 5.10
CA PRO A 216 -7.59 8.63 4.66
C PRO A 216 -7.54 8.60 3.14
N GLY A 217 -7.54 7.41 2.56
CA GLY A 217 -7.85 7.29 1.14
C GLY A 217 -9.16 8.02 0.92
N GLY A 218 -9.23 8.89 -0.09
CA GLY A 218 -10.34 9.78 -0.32
C GLY A 218 -11.67 9.10 -0.04
N ALA A 219 -12.44 9.66 0.85
CA ALA A 219 -13.77 9.18 1.15
C ALA A 219 -14.60 9.32 -0.13
N ALA A 220 -14.73 8.24 -0.87
CA ALA A 220 -15.80 8.13 -1.87
C ALA A 220 -17.10 8.31 -1.11
N GLY A 221 -17.75 9.46 -1.35
CA GLY A 221 -18.91 9.94 -0.62
C GLY A 221 -19.94 8.86 -0.40
N ALA A 222 -20.33 8.72 0.84
CA ALA A 222 -21.60 8.14 1.20
C ALA A 222 -22.71 9.09 0.70
N ARG A 223 -23.38 8.74 -0.37
CA ARG A 223 -24.76 9.08 -0.70
C ARG A 223 -25.47 7.82 -1.13
#